data_c8dd4f5b483eda6d9f5011f309f2a8e7
#
_entry.id   c8dd4f5b483eda6d9f5011f309f2a8e7
#
_cell.length_a   1.000
_cell.length_b   1.000
_cell.length_c   1.000
_cell.angle_alpha   90.00
_cell.angle_beta   90.00
_cell.angle_gamma   90.00
#
_symmetry.space_group_name_H-M   'P 1'
#
loop_
_entity.id
_entity.type
_entity.pdbx_description
1 polymer ?
#
loop_
_entity_poly.entity_id
_entity_poly.type
_entity_poly.pdbx_seq_one_letter_code
_entity_poly.pdbx_strand_id
1 'polypeptide(L)'
;MDIAGFWFRQAKALRDPFDRLMAAYVAFTYLHIGGRKPKESERGCAARYAVDMCVLHSFDPFSCDVSEYRADPVQSTRPGHEGEKFGLTEGDETPSELFSAIHQVRSNLFNGSSFFLDDRAERLARQGAGVLIELLSRILS
;
A
#
# COMPACT_ATOMS: atom_id res chain seq x y z
N MET A 1 -15.62 -2.73 18.99
CA MET A 1 -15.17 -3.72 17.96
C MET A 1 -13.82 -3.28 17.40
N ASP A 2 -12.87 -4.19 17.31
CA ASP A 2 -11.56 -3.93 16.70
C ASP A 2 -11.67 -4.12 15.18
N ILE A 3 -12.02 -3.05 14.48
CA ILE A 3 -12.24 -3.10 13.03
C ILE A 3 -10.91 -3.34 12.28
N ALA A 4 -9.85 -2.65 12.69
CA ALA A 4 -8.54 -2.84 12.05
C ALA A 4 -8.06 -4.28 12.23
N GLY A 5 -8.15 -4.82 13.43
CA GLY A 5 -7.76 -6.20 13.70
C GLY A 5 -8.60 -7.22 12.93
N PHE A 6 -9.91 -6.96 12.78
CA PHE A 6 -10.78 -7.81 11.97
C PHE A 6 -10.29 -7.89 10.52
N TRP A 7 -10.07 -6.74 9.89
CA TRP A 7 -9.63 -6.70 8.49
C TRP A 7 -8.21 -7.25 8.29
N PHE A 8 -7.34 -7.05 9.28
CA PHE A 8 -6.02 -7.66 9.26
C PHE A 8 -6.10 -9.19 9.24
N ARG A 9 -6.96 -9.77 10.08
CA ARG A 9 -7.17 -11.23 10.09
C ARG A 9 -7.74 -11.72 8.76
N GLN A 10 -8.68 -10.95 8.17
CA GLN A 10 -9.21 -11.27 6.84
C GLN A 10 -8.09 -11.27 5.79
N ALA A 11 -7.24 -10.26 5.80
CA ALA A 11 -6.13 -10.16 4.85
C ALA A 11 -5.22 -11.38 4.91
N LYS A 12 -4.91 -11.85 6.13
CA LYS A 12 -4.05 -13.03 6.29
C LYS A 12 -4.71 -14.32 5.81
N ALA A 13 -6.02 -14.39 5.87
CA ALA A 13 -6.78 -15.60 5.49
C ALA A 13 -7.06 -15.65 3.98
N LEU A 14 -7.12 -14.54 3.30
CA LEU A 14 -7.40 -14.48 1.87
C LEU A 14 -6.21 -14.95 1.04
N ARG A 15 -6.48 -15.57 -0.11
CA ARG A 15 -5.43 -16.09 -0.99
C ARG A 15 -5.23 -15.22 -2.24
N ASP A 16 -6.30 -14.64 -2.76
CA ASP A 16 -6.20 -13.77 -3.93
C ASP A 16 -5.41 -12.52 -3.61
N PRO A 17 -4.37 -12.17 -4.40
CA PRO A 17 -3.53 -11.01 -4.11
C PRO A 17 -4.29 -9.68 -4.06
N PHE A 18 -5.28 -9.50 -4.94
CA PHE A 18 -6.07 -8.28 -4.97
C PHE A 18 -6.94 -8.17 -3.71
N ASP A 19 -7.62 -9.26 -3.32
CA ASP A 19 -8.44 -9.30 -2.11
C ASP A 19 -7.58 -9.07 -0.87
N ARG A 20 -6.40 -9.65 -0.82
CA ARG A 20 -5.47 -9.47 0.30
C ARG A 20 -5.04 -8.02 0.44
N LEU A 21 -4.66 -7.39 -0.68
CA LEU A 21 -4.27 -5.98 -0.66
C LEU A 21 -5.42 -5.10 -0.19
N MET A 22 -6.64 -5.35 -0.70
CA MET A 22 -7.80 -4.55 -0.34
C MET A 22 -8.13 -4.68 1.15
N ALA A 23 -8.13 -5.90 1.69
CA ALA A 23 -8.40 -6.13 3.10
C ALA A 23 -7.32 -5.52 4.00
N ALA A 24 -6.05 -5.69 3.64
CA ALA A 24 -4.94 -5.09 4.38
C ALA A 24 -5.03 -3.56 4.36
N TYR A 25 -5.39 -2.99 3.20
CA TYR A 25 -5.51 -1.55 3.07
C TYR A 25 -6.69 -0.99 3.88
N VAL A 26 -7.81 -1.73 3.96
CA VAL A 26 -8.93 -1.33 4.83
C VAL A 26 -8.47 -1.27 6.29
N ALA A 27 -7.77 -2.29 6.77
CA ALA A 27 -7.22 -2.30 8.13
C ALA A 27 -6.31 -1.08 8.36
N PHE A 28 -5.43 -0.82 7.41
CA PHE A 28 -4.48 0.29 7.46
C PHE A 28 -5.21 1.65 7.50
N THR A 29 -6.26 1.81 6.68
CA THR A 29 -7.05 3.03 6.63
C THR A 29 -7.69 3.35 7.98
N TYR A 30 -8.24 2.34 8.66
CA TYR A 30 -8.83 2.56 9.99
C TYR A 30 -7.80 3.01 11.03
N LEU A 31 -6.53 2.74 10.81
CA LEU A 31 -5.47 3.18 11.73
C LEU A 31 -5.02 4.61 11.49
N HIS A 32 -5.00 5.08 10.24
CA HIS A 32 -4.40 6.39 9.94
C HIS A 32 -5.41 7.51 9.66
N ILE A 33 -6.65 7.18 9.27
CA ILE A 33 -7.58 8.20 8.76
C ILE A 33 -7.90 9.29 9.79
N GLY A 34 -7.93 8.93 11.06
CA GLY A 34 -8.19 9.89 12.15
C GLY A 34 -7.08 10.92 12.36
N GLY A 35 -5.88 10.66 11.84
CA GLY A 35 -4.74 11.56 11.96
C GLY A 35 -4.50 12.44 10.74
N ARG A 36 -5.43 12.43 9.77
CA ARG A 36 -5.29 13.23 8.56
C ARG A 36 -5.32 14.72 8.87
N LYS A 37 -4.31 15.42 8.38
CA LYS A 37 -4.20 16.88 8.57
C LYS A 37 -5.07 17.63 7.55
N PRO A 38 -5.49 18.88 7.86
CA PRO A 38 -6.18 19.72 6.87
C PRO A 38 -5.35 19.83 5.59
N LYS A 39 -6.02 19.72 4.44
CA LYS A 39 -5.40 19.78 3.11
C LYS A 39 -4.44 18.63 2.77
N GLU A 40 -4.26 17.69 3.67
CA GLU A 40 -3.45 16.49 3.40
C GLU A 40 -4.26 15.51 2.55
N SER A 41 -3.65 14.97 1.49
CA SER A 41 -4.28 13.92 0.69
C SER A 41 -4.33 12.61 1.49
N GLU A 42 -5.24 11.71 1.10
CA GLU A 42 -5.28 10.37 1.71
C GLU A 42 -3.95 9.65 1.51
N ARG A 43 -3.36 9.75 0.31
CA ARG A 43 -2.04 9.17 0.01
C ARG A 43 -0.97 9.73 0.94
N GLY A 44 -0.93 11.04 1.11
CA GLY A 44 0.06 11.68 1.97
C GLY A 44 -0.10 11.27 3.42
N CYS A 45 -1.34 11.22 3.91
CA CYS A 45 -1.64 10.76 5.26
C CYS A 45 -1.19 9.31 5.46
N ALA A 46 -1.54 8.42 4.53
CA ALA A 46 -1.17 7.01 4.61
C ALA A 46 0.34 6.82 4.61
N ALA A 47 1.04 7.51 3.69
CA ALA A 47 2.50 7.40 3.60
C ALA A 47 3.18 7.93 4.87
N ARG A 48 2.74 9.07 5.39
CA ARG A 48 3.29 9.66 6.62
C ARG A 48 3.10 8.71 7.80
N TYR A 49 1.89 8.17 7.97
CA TYR A 49 1.60 7.21 9.04
C TYR A 49 2.47 5.97 8.91
N ALA A 50 2.60 5.43 7.70
CA ALA A 50 3.41 4.24 7.46
C ALA A 50 4.89 4.48 7.81
N VAL A 51 5.44 5.63 7.42
CA VAL A 51 6.83 5.99 7.75
C VAL A 51 7.00 6.07 9.26
N ASP A 52 6.07 6.73 9.96
CA ASP A 52 6.13 6.86 11.41
C ASP A 52 6.07 5.49 12.10
N MET A 53 5.23 4.59 11.60
CA MET A 53 5.11 3.24 12.17
C MET A 53 6.34 2.38 11.87
N CYS A 54 6.94 2.52 10.70
CA CYS A 54 8.19 1.84 10.38
C CYS A 54 9.30 2.24 11.37
N VAL A 55 9.39 3.54 11.68
CA VAL A 55 10.36 4.03 12.66
C VAL A 55 10.04 3.50 14.06
N LEU A 56 8.77 3.63 14.48
CA LEU A 56 8.35 3.22 15.83
C LEU A 56 8.59 1.74 16.10
N HIS A 57 8.36 0.88 15.10
CA HIS A 57 8.47 -0.57 15.24
C HIS A 57 9.78 -1.13 14.68
N SER A 58 10.72 -0.27 14.30
CA SER A 58 12.01 -0.68 13.72
C SER A 58 11.83 -1.64 12.55
N PHE A 59 10.86 -1.37 11.68
CA PHE A 59 10.55 -2.17 10.52
C PHE A 59 11.11 -1.54 9.25
N ASP A 60 11.90 -2.30 8.51
CA ASP A 60 12.36 -1.89 7.19
C ASP A 60 11.45 -2.53 6.12
N PRO A 61 10.60 -1.74 5.44
CA PRO A 61 9.70 -2.30 4.43
C PRO A 61 10.46 -2.87 3.22
N PHE A 62 11.70 -2.45 2.98
CA PHE A 62 12.54 -2.98 1.91
C PHE A 62 13.12 -4.36 2.24
N SER A 63 12.93 -4.86 3.45
CA SER A 63 13.22 -6.26 3.77
C SER A 63 12.21 -7.23 3.15
N CYS A 64 11.05 -6.72 2.72
CA CYS A 64 10.06 -7.49 1.98
C CYS A 64 10.41 -7.52 0.49
N ASP A 65 9.77 -8.43 -0.27
CA ASP A 65 9.93 -8.44 -1.72
C ASP A 65 9.14 -7.26 -2.32
N VAL A 66 9.88 -6.29 -2.88
CA VAL A 66 9.33 -5.11 -3.54
C VAL A 66 9.89 -4.94 -4.95
N SER A 67 10.32 -6.04 -5.55
CA SER A 67 10.99 -6.04 -6.86
C SER A 67 10.16 -5.39 -7.96
N GLU A 68 8.84 -5.58 -7.97
CA GLU A 68 7.97 -4.97 -8.97
C GLU A 68 7.90 -3.45 -8.83
N TYR A 69 7.98 -2.94 -7.59
CA TYR A 69 8.00 -1.49 -7.34
C TYR A 69 9.33 -0.86 -7.75
N ARG A 70 10.41 -1.64 -7.77
CA ARG A 70 11.72 -1.18 -8.26
C ARG A 70 11.82 -1.23 -9.78
N ALA A 71 11.11 -2.16 -10.41
CA ALA A 71 11.23 -2.38 -11.86
C ALA A 71 10.73 -1.18 -12.66
N ASP A 72 9.52 -0.70 -12.35
CA ASP A 72 8.91 0.43 -13.03
C ASP A 72 7.96 1.17 -12.10
N PRO A 73 7.78 2.48 -12.29
CA PRO A 73 6.77 3.24 -11.53
C PRO A 73 5.36 2.70 -11.74
N VAL A 74 4.51 2.88 -10.74
CA VAL A 74 3.08 2.56 -10.83
C VAL A 74 2.36 3.77 -11.42
N GLN A 75 1.74 3.60 -12.57
CA GLN A 75 1.02 4.66 -13.27
C GLN A 75 -0.44 4.69 -12.81
N SER A 76 -0.98 5.89 -12.60
CA SER A 76 -2.39 6.07 -12.30
C SER A 76 -3.26 5.65 -13.47
N THR A 77 -4.33 4.89 -13.20
CA THR A 77 -5.34 4.52 -14.19
C THR A 77 -6.57 5.44 -14.12
N ARG A 78 -6.55 6.43 -13.23
CA ARG A 78 -7.66 7.36 -13.06
C ARG A 78 -7.75 8.27 -14.28
N PRO A 79 -8.94 8.42 -14.91
CA PRO A 79 -9.10 9.33 -16.04
C PRO A 79 -8.64 10.75 -15.71
N GLY A 80 -7.82 11.34 -16.58
CA GLY A 80 -7.25 12.66 -16.40
C GLY A 80 -5.98 12.70 -15.56
N HIS A 81 -5.57 11.57 -14.96
CA HIS A 81 -4.39 11.48 -14.11
C HIS A 81 -3.35 10.46 -14.61
N GLU A 82 -3.46 10.01 -15.85
CA GLU A 82 -2.60 8.95 -16.40
C GLU A 82 -1.12 9.31 -16.44
N GLY A 83 -0.80 10.60 -16.39
CA GLY A 83 0.59 11.06 -16.34
C GLY A 83 1.24 10.93 -14.97
N GLU A 84 0.43 10.69 -13.92
CA GLU A 84 0.95 10.54 -12.56
C GLU A 84 1.57 9.16 -12.37
N LYS A 85 2.80 9.13 -11.90
CA LYS A 85 3.56 7.90 -11.68
C LYS A 85 4.17 7.93 -10.29
N PHE A 86 4.17 6.76 -9.64
CA PHE A 86 4.69 6.59 -8.29
C PHE A 86 5.68 5.44 -8.28
N GLY A 87 6.92 5.72 -7.99
CA GLY A 87 7.98 4.72 -8.01
C GLY A 87 9.10 5.05 -7.06
N LEU A 88 10.09 4.19 -7.02
CA LEU A 88 11.26 4.32 -6.16
C LEU A 88 12.37 5.03 -6.91
N THR A 89 13.08 5.92 -6.22
CA THR A 89 14.25 6.60 -6.79
C THR A 89 15.46 5.67 -6.69
N GLU A 90 16.05 5.30 -7.83
CA GLU A 90 17.20 4.42 -7.86
C GLU A 90 18.35 5.03 -7.03
N GLY A 91 18.90 4.24 -6.12
CA GLY A 91 19.98 4.65 -5.24
C GLY A 91 19.55 5.48 -4.04
N ASP A 92 18.27 5.86 -3.94
CA ASP A 92 17.75 6.67 -2.84
C ASP A 92 16.29 6.31 -2.54
N GLU A 93 16.03 5.03 -2.37
CA GLU A 93 14.68 4.51 -2.08
C GLU A 93 14.22 4.92 -0.69
N THR A 94 12.98 5.41 -0.57
CA THR A 94 12.41 5.81 0.71
C THR A 94 11.11 5.04 0.99
N PRO A 95 10.79 4.77 2.28
CA PRO A 95 9.51 4.17 2.64
C PRO A 95 8.32 5.00 2.16
N SER A 96 8.42 6.33 2.19
CA SER A 96 7.35 7.20 1.70
C SER A 96 7.01 6.94 0.24
N GLU A 97 8.03 6.79 -0.62
CA GLU A 97 7.83 6.44 -2.03
C GLU A 97 7.13 5.08 -2.18
N LEU A 98 7.58 4.09 -1.41
CA LEU A 98 7.01 2.75 -1.48
C LEU A 98 5.53 2.74 -1.10
N PHE A 99 5.18 3.36 0.03
CA PHE A 99 3.79 3.40 0.49
C PHE A 99 2.90 4.24 -0.43
N SER A 100 3.43 5.31 -1.03
CA SER A 100 2.70 6.07 -2.04
C SER A 100 2.41 5.22 -3.28
N ALA A 101 3.36 4.41 -3.71
CA ALA A 101 3.16 3.49 -4.84
C ALA A 101 2.15 2.38 -4.51
N ILE A 102 2.19 1.82 -3.30
CA ILE A 102 1.21 0.83 -2.84
C ILE A 102 -0.19 1.45 -2.82
N HIS A 103 -0.31 2.69 -2.34
CA HIS A 103 -1.59 3.42 -2.38
C HIS A 103 -2.10 3.56 -3.82
N GLN A 104 -1.21 3.82 -4.77
CA GLN A 104 -1.60 3.94 -6.17
C GLN A 104 -2.11 2.61 -6.74
N VAL A 105 -1.50 1.49 -6.37
CA VAL A 105 -2.00 0.16 -6.77
C VAL A 105 -3.42 -0.04 -6.25
N ARG A 106 -3.65 0.26 -4.98
CA ARG A 106 -4.99 0.17 -4.39
C ARG A 106 -5.99 1.07 -5.15
N SER A 107 -5.60 2.29 -5.47
CA SER A 107 -6.46 3.22 -6.20
C SER A 107 -6.79 2.70 -7.61
N ASN A 108 -5.82 2.10 -8.28
CA ASN A 108 -6.01 1.52 -9.61
C ASN A 108 -7.02 0.36 -9.58
N LEU A 109 -7.04 -0.42 -8.50
CA LEU A 109 -8.00 -1.51 -8.34
C LEU A 109 -9.45 -1.00 -8.29
N PHE A 110 -9.68 0.21 -7.80
CA PHE A 110 -11.00 0.82 -7.79
C PHE A 110 -11.36 1.47 -9.12
N ASN A 111 -10.37 1.98 -9.87
CA ASN A 111 -10.61 2.83 -11.02
C ASN A 111 -10.46 2.13 -12.37
N GLY A 112 -9.71 1.04 -12.44
CA GLY A 112 -9.30 0.48 -13.71
C GLY A 112 -9.78 -0.94 -13.95
N SER A 113 -10.78 -1.12 -14.79
CA SER A 113 -11.23 -2.46 -15.15
C SER A 113 -10.15 -3.28 -15.88
N SER A 114 -9.30 -2.65 -16.69
CA SER A 114 -8.21 -3.33 -17.40
C SER A 114 -7.03 -3.69 -16.50
N PHE A 115 -6.90 -3.06 -15.33
CA PHE A 115 -5.83 -3.31 -14.39
C PHE A 115 -5.81 -4.77 -13.92
N PHE A 116 -7.00 -5.37 -13.73
CA PHE A 116 -7.13 -6.75 -13.26
C PHE A 116 -6.64 -7.80 -14.26
N LEU A 117 -6.44 -7.43 -15.52
CA LEU A 117 -5.98 -8.34 -16.57
C LEU A 117 -4.46 -8.32 -16.73
N ASP A 118 -3.77 -7.51 -15.96
CA ASP A 118 -2.32 -7.31 -16.05
C ASP A 118 -1.61 -8.17 -15.01
N ASP A 119 -0.73 -9.06 -15.47
CA ASP A 119 0.08 -9.91 -14.58
C ASP A 119 0.94 -9.08 -13.63
N ARG A 120 1.43 -7.92 -14.10
CA ARG A 120 2.20 -7.01 -13.27
C ARG A 120 1.34 -6.46 -12.13
N ALA A 121 0.08 -6.14 -12.40
CA ALA A 121 -0.85 -5.68 -11.36
C ALA A 121 -1.02 -6.73 -10.27
N GLU A 122 -1.10 -8.01 -10.63
CA GLU A 122 -1.18 -9.09 -9.64
C GLU A 122 0.09 -9.14 -8.78
N ARG A 123 1.27 -9.03 -9.40
CA ARG A 123 2.54 -9.04 -8.66
C ARG A 123 2.66 -7.82 -7.76
N LEU A 124 2.27 -6.65 -8.23
CA LEU A 124 2.24 -5.42 -7.41
C LEU A 124 1.31 -5.58 -6.22
N ALA A 125 0.10 -6.14 -6.43
CA ALA A 125 -0.85 -6.37 -5.35
C ALA A 125 -0.30 -7.37 -4.33
N ARG A 126 0.33 -8.45 -4.78
CA ARG A 126 0.94 -9.46 -3.92
C ARG A 126 2.03 -8.86 -3.04
N GLN A 127 2.94 -8.10 -3.65
CA GLN A 127 4.04 -7.48 -2.91
C GLN A 127 3.55 -6.37 -1.98
N GLY A 128 2.62 -5.54 -2.44
CA GLY A 128 2.04 -4.49 -1.60
C GLY A 128 1.31 -5.06 -0.40
N ALA A 129 0.52 -6.12 -0.60
CA ALA A 129 -0.15 -6.82 0.50
C ALA A 129 0.86 -7.37 1.50
N GLY A 130 1.96 -7.95 1.00
CA GLY A 130 3.03 -8.48 1.85
C GLY A 130 3.63 -7.42 2.77
N VAL A 131 3.95 -6.26 2.21
CA VAL A 131 4.49 -5.13 3.00
C VAL A 131 3.48 -4.67 4.05
N LEU A 132 2.23 -4.45 3.66
CA LEU A 132 1.19 -3.98 4.59
C LEU A 132 0.92 -4.99 5.69
N ILE A 133 0.82 -6.29 5.38
CA ILE A 133 0.57 -7.32 6.37
C ILE A 133 1.71 -7.39 7.39
N GLU A 134 2.97 -7.29 6.93
CA GLU A 134 4.11 -7.26 7.84
C GLU A 134 4.08 -6.04 8.76
N LEU A 135 3.78 -4.87 8.22
CA LEU A 135 3.66 -3.65 9.04
C LEU A 135 2.51 -3.78 10.04
N LEU A 136 1.33 -4.22 9.57
CA LEU A 136 0.16 -4.39 10.42
C LEU A 136 0.40 -5.41 11.54
N SER A 137 1.15 -6.48 11.27
CA SER A 137 1.47 -7.47 12.30
C SER A 137 2.26 -6.87 13.46
N ARG A 138 3.08 -5.85 13.18
CA ARG A 138 3.85 -5.15 14.21
C ARG A 138 3.01 -4.14 14.97
N ILE A 139 2.12 -3.44 14.27
CA ILE A 139 1.24 -2.43 14.87
C ILE A 139 0.19 -3.09 15.78
N LEU A 140 -0.38 -4.20 15.34
CA LEU A 140 -1.53 -4.85 15.97
C LEU A 140 -1.18 -6.03 16.89
N SER A 141 0.11 -6.33 17.04
CA SER A 141 0.54 -7.42 17.92
C SER A 141 0.69 -6.99 19.37
#